data_b1d1c966331e75cfaf57ed78966879de
#
_entry.id   b1d1c966331e75cfaf57ed78966879de
#
_cell.length_a   1.000
_cell.length_b   1.000
_cell.length_c   1.000
_cell.angle_alpha   90.00
_cell.angle_beta   90.00
_cell.angle_gamma   90.00
#
_symmetry.space_group_name_H-M   'P 1'
#
loop_
_entity.id
_entity.type
_entity.pdbx_description
1 polymer ?
#
loop_
_entity_poly.entity_id
_entity_poly.type
_entity_poly.pdbx_seq_one_letter_code
_entity_poly.pdbx_strand_id
1 'polypeptide(L)'
;MATWQFILSSDGRNALFPSEASRNAAVRALSRTAAPHLALFCITDSSVHLVIQSNTARAGHVARAVLLGLRPLSQCPLEPARRRRITDHDHLTWLAQHLLALPSQQHGCHPALWSGSAMLDLLGARSLGPPPLLLPRLLPSLDIGASLASLGLHSAPLEPVSDRQLMLAGPGRLIHGASVALAAHPQLSGRTSPVVAARQAVAQLGQRAGLPTRTLADALGLTTHGVRRLQLSPADPAASAAVRRYLALEDRVIQSALAAS
;
A
#
# COMPACT_ATOMS: atom_id res chain seq x y z
N MET A 1 -1.22 -22.77 -15.45
CA MET A 1 -1.01 -22.13 -14.14
C MET A 1 -2.29 -22.22 -13.34
N ALA A 2 -2.23 -22.25 -12.00
CA ALA A 2 -3.40 -22.27 -11.13
C ALA A 2 -3.35 -21.08 -10.18
N THR A 3 -4.53 -20.65 -9.70
CA THR A 3 -4.66 -19.57 -8.73
C THR A 3 -4.87 -20.17 -7.34
N TRP A 4 -4.16 -19.62 -6.35
CA TRP A 4 -4.13 -20.13 -4.99
C TRP A 4 -4.37 -19.00 -3.99
N GLN A 5 -5.22 -19.26 -3.02
CA GLN A 5 -5.31 -18.45 -1.81
C GLN A 5 -4.42 -19.05 -0.72
N PHE A 6 -3.66 -18.22 -0.03
CA PHE A 6 -2.96 -18.56 1.20
C PHE A 6 -3.41 -17.63 2.31
N ILE A 7 -3.57 -18.20 3.49
CA ILE A 7 -3.90 -17.45 4.71
C ILE A 7 -2.84 -17.83 5.75
N LEU A 8 -2.11 -16.81 6.23
CA LEU A 8 -1.24 -16.91 7.38
C LEU A 8 -1.93 -16.18 8.53
N SER A 9 -2.13 -16.85 9.64
CA SER A 9 -2.80 -16.31 10.83
C SER A 9 -1.87 -16.34 12.04
N SER A 10 -2.30 -15.67 13.10
CA SER A 10 -1.73 -15.82 14.44
C SER A 10 -2.73 -16.53 15.35
N ASP A 11 -2.31 -16.78 16.57
CA ASP A 11 -3.18 -17.33 17.64
C ASP A 11 -4.30 -16.38 18.08
N GLY A 12 -4.41 -15.20 17.46
CA GLY A 12 -5.46 -14.21 17.68
C GLY A 12 -5.34 -13.37 18.96
N ARG A 13 -4.31 -13.58 19.78
CA ARG A 13 -4.14 -12.84 21.04
C ARG A 13 -3.52 -11.45 20.84
N ASN A 14 -2.65 -11.32 19.86
CA ASN A 14 -1.94 -10.07 19.56
C ASN A 14 -1.98 -9.76 18.07
N ALA A 15 -1.90 -8.47 17.72
CA ALA A 15 -1.81 -8.04 16.34
C ALA A 15 -0.47 -8.47 15.72
N LEU A 16 -0.53 -9.02 14.48
CA LEU A 16 0.65 -9.40 13.71
C LEU A 16 1.53 -8.20 13.40
N PHE A 17 0.90 -7.11 12.95
CA PHE A 17 1.56 -5.88 12.50
C PHE A 17 0.81 -4.65 13.04
N PRO A 18 0.95 -4.33 14.35
CA PRO A 18 0.09 -3.35 15.03
C PRO A 18 0.32 -1.91 14.60
N SER A 19 1.48 -1.60 14.03
CA SER A 19 1.80 -0.24 13.59
C SER A 19 1.82 -0.13 12.06
N GLU A 20 1.57 1.07 11.54
CA GLU A 20 1.73 1.35 10.12
C GLU A 20 3.16 1.04 9.65
N ALA A 21 4.17 1.31 10.47
CA ALA A 21 5.57 0.98 10.17
C ALA A 21 5.76 -0.52 9.93
N SER A 22 5.21 -1.37 10.82
CA SER A 22 5.30 -2.82 10.69
C SER A 22 4.48 -3.34 9.50
N ARG A 23 3.29 -2.78 9.24
CA ARG A 23 2.48 -3.11 8.05
C ARG A 23 3.20 -2.73 6.75
N ASN A 24 3.76 -1.53 6.66
CA ASN A 24 4.53 -1.10 5.51
C ASN A 24 5.76 -1.99 5.27
N ALA A 25 6.44 -2.41 6.33
CA ALA A 25 7.55 -3.36 6.24
C ALA A 25 7.08 -4.74 5.73
N ALA A 26 5.94 -5.23 6.24
CA ALA A 26 5.34 -6.49 5.81
C ALA A 26 4.89 -6.44 4.33
N VAL A 27 4.26 -5.37 3.88
CA VAL A 27 3.90 -5.16 2.47
C VAL A 27 5.13 -5.22 1.57
N ARG A 28 6.24 -4.56 1.94
CA ARG A 28 7.49 -4.64 1.17
C ARG A 28 8.09 -6.04 1.15
N ALA A 29 8.08 -6.74 2.29
CA ALA A 29 8.57 -8.11 2.36
C ALA A 29 7.76 -9.04 1.45
N LEU A 30 6.44 -8.89 1.49
CA LEU A 30 5.49 -9.64 0.66
C LEU A 30 5.70 -9.35 -0.83
N SER A 31 5.79 -8.08 -1.22
CA SER A 31 6.06 -7.70 -2.61
C SER A 31 7.37 -8.32 -3.12
N ARG A 32 8.46 -8.27 -2.35
CA ARG A 32 9.75 -8.84 -2.75
C ARG A 32 9.75 -10.36 -2.85
N THR A 33 9.00 -11.05 -1.98
CA THR A 33 9.02 -12.52 -1.91
C THR A 33 8.00 -13.19 -2.81
N ALA A 34 6.86 -12.54 -3.07
CA ALA A 34 5.77 -13.10 -3.86
C ALA A 34 5.73 -12.62 -5.31
N ALA A 35 6.35 -11.47 -5.65
CA ALA A 35 6.47 -11.05 -7.03
C ALA A 35 7.33 -12.05 -7.84
N PRO A 36 7.00 -12.43 -9.03
CA PRO A 36 5.95 -11.97 -9.95
C PRO A 36 4.64 -12.79 -9.88
N HIS A 37 4.38 -13.48 -8.79
CA HIS A 37 3.24 -14.40 -8.65
C HIS A 37 2.03 -13.75 -7.96
N LEU A 38 2.24 -12.59 -7.32
CA LEU A 38 1.26 -11.92 -6.49
C LEU A 38 0.13 -11.32 -7.32
N ALA A 39 -1.10 -11.78 -7.08
CA ALA A 39 -2.29 -11.22 -7.71
C ALA A 39 -2.98 -10.21 -6.78
N LEU A 40 -3.14 -10.55 -5.51
CA LEU A 40 -3.84 -9.74 -4.53
C LEU A 40 -3.31 -10.06 -3.13
N PHE A 41 -3.42 -9.11 -2.21
CA PHE A 41 -3.15 -9.34 -0.80
C PHE A 41 -3.97 -8.42 0.12
N CYS A 42 -4.14 -8.86 1.35
CA CYS A 42 -4.62 -8.04 2.45
C CYS A 42 -3.92 -8.49 3.74
N ILE A 43 -3.27 -7.54 4.42
CA ILE A 43 -2.64 -7.72 5.73
C ILE A 43 -3.57 -7.06 6.74
N THR A 44 -4.10 -7.84 7.68
CA THR A 44 -4.90 -7.37 8.81
C THR A 44 -4.13 -7.56 10.11
N ASP A 45 -4.72 -7.22 11.24
CA ASP A 45 -4.07 -7.43 12.54
C ASP A 45 -3.90 -8.92 12.88
N SER A 46 -4.82 -9.78 12.44
CA SER A 46 -4.82 -11.20 12.79
C SER A 46 -4.37 -12.13 11.67
N SER A 47 -4.29 -11.64 10.43
CA SER A 47 -4.03 -12.50 9.27
C SER A 47 -3.38 -11.78 8.10
N VAL A 48 -2.70 -12.57 7.27
CA VAL A 48 -2.19 -12.16 5.96
C VAL A 48 -2.84 -13.04 4.90
N HIS A 49 -3.62 -12.44 4.04
CA HIS A 49 -4.26 -13.09 2.90
C HIS A 49 -3.47 -12.83 1.63
N LEU A 50 -3.21 -13.86 0.86
CA LEU A 50 -2.47 -13.79 -0.40
C LEU A 50 -3.24 -14.53 -1.48
N VAL A 51 -3.34 -13.93 -2.66
CA VAL A 51 -3.75 -14.63 -3.89
C VAL A 51 -2.55 -14.62 -4.82
N ILE A 52 -2.10 -15.81 -5.21
CA ILE A 52 -0.96 -15.95 -6.13
C ILE A 52 -1.35 -16.83 -7.33
N GLN A 53 -0.74 -16.56 -8.48
CA GLN A 53 -0.82 -17.39 -9.68
C GLN A 53 0.49 -18.14 -9.89
N SER A 54 0.46 -19.47 -9.84
CA SER A 54 1.64 -20.31 -10.01
C SER A 54 1.28 -21.76 -10.31
N ASN A 55 2.24 -22.59 -10.68
CA ASN A 55 2.04 -24.04 -10.64
C ASN A 55 2.03 -24.55 -9.18
N THR A 56 1.51 -25.76 -8.97
CA THR A 56 1.29 -26.31 -7.64
C THR A 56 2.56 -26.42 -6.79
N ALA A 57 3.67 -26.86 -7.39
CA ALA A 57 4.94 -27.00 -6.68
C ALA A 57 5.49 -25.63 -6.26
N ARG A 58 5.54 -24.66 -7.17
CA ARG A 58 6.06 -23.33 -6.93
C ARG A 58 5.20 -22.52 -5.96
N ALA A 59 3.87 -22.75 -5.93
CA ALA A 59 2.96 -22.09 -5.00
C ALA A 59 3.36 -22.33 -3.53
N GLY A 60 3.73 -23.56 -3.17
CA GLY A 60 4.23 -23.90 -1.84
C GLY A 60 5.55 -23.19 -1.49
N HIS A 61 6.47 -23.10 -2.46
CA HIS A 61 7.74 -22.36 -2.26
C HIS A 61 7.52 -20.87 -2.05
N VAL A 62 6.64 -20.24 -2.83
CA VAL A 62 6.29 -18.83 -2.67
C VAL A 62 5.68 -18.58 -1.30
N ALA A 63 4.70 -19.39 -0.87
CA ALA A 63 4.08 -19.25 0.44
C ALA A 63 5.08 -19.40 1.59
N ARG A 64 6.02 -20.36 1.48
CA ARG A 64 7.10 -20.54 2.46
C ARG A 64 8.06 -19.33 2.47
N ALA A 65 8.44 -18.81 1.32
CA ALA A 65 9.29 -17.63 1.23
C ALA A 65 8.62 -16.40 1.86
N VAL A 66 7.32 -16.20 1.62
CA VAL A 66 6.52 -15.15 2.27
C VAL A 66 6.51 -15.34 3.78
N LEU A 67 6.20 -16.54 4.27
CA LEU A 67 6.20 -16.84 5.71
C LEU A 67 7.54 -16.51 6.35
N LEU A 68 8.65 -16.93 5.74
CA LEU A 68 10.00 -16.64 6.23
C LEU A 68 10.33 -15.14 6.20
N GLY A 69 9.87 -14.42 5.17
CA GLY A 69 10.07 -12.98 5.05
C GLY A 69 9.25 -12.15 6.05
N LEU A 70 8.09 -12.65 6.47
CA LEU A 70 7.19 -11.97 7.41
C LEU A 70 7.51 -12.28 8.88
N ARG A 71 8.06 -13.46 9.20
CA ARG A 71 8.38 -13.87 10.57
C ARG A 71 9.16 -12.84 11.39
N PRO A 72 10.26 -12.26 10.89
CA PRO A 72 11.05 -11.28 11.66
C PRO A 72 10.35 -9.94 11.83
N LEU A 73 9.25 -9.68 11.12
CA LEU A 73 8.48 -8.45 11.16
C LEU A 73 7.22 -8.57 12.01
N SER A 74 6.77 -9.79 12.28
CA SER A 74 5.58 -10.10 13.06
C SER A 74 5.88 -10.03 14.55
N GLN A 75 4.95 -9.45 15.33
CA GLN A 75 5.05 -9.42 16.80
C GLN A 75 4.64 -10.73 17.48
N CYS A 76 3.97 -11.62 16.77
CA CYS A 76 3.56 -12.92 17.28
C CYS A 76 3.85 -14.03 16.25
N PRO A 77 3.92 -15.29 16.69
CA PRO A 77 4.17 -16.42 15.80
C PRO A 77 3.12 -16.50 14.69
N LEU A 78 3.60 -16.69 13.46
CA LEU A 78 2.75 -16.98 12.32
C LEU A 78 2.53 -18.50 12.24
N GLU A 79 1.27 -18.90 12.15
CA GLU A 79 0.87 -20.28 11.88
C GLU A 79 1.30 -20.73 10.47
N PRO A 80 1.39 -22.05 10.22
CA PRO A 80 1.58 -22.58 8.88
C PRO A 80 0.49 -22.08 7.93
N ALA A 81 0.88 -21.74 6.71
CA ALA A 81 -0.03 -21.20 5.72
C ALA A 81 -1.15 -22.21 5.37
N ARG A 82 -2.40 -21.83 5.53
CA ARG A 82 -3.55 -22.56 5.01
C ARG A 82 -3.66 -22.28 3.52
N ARG A 83 -3.80 -23.33 2.70
CA ARG A 83 -3.83 -23.23 1.24
C ARG A 83 -5.17 -23.68 0.69
N ARG A 84 -5.75 -22.89 -0.21
CA ARG A 84 -6.96 -23.22 -0.96
C ARG A 84 -6.75 -22.95 -2.45
N ARG A 85 -7.15 -23.86 -3.32
CA ARG A 85 -7.17 -23.62 -4.76
C ARG A 85 -8.41 -22.82 -5.13
N ILE A 86 -8.24 -21.83 -5.99
CA ILE A 86 -9.32 -21.06 -6.60
C ILE A 86 -9.61 -21.72 -7.95
N THR A 87 -10.83 -22.22 -8.13
CA THR A 87 -11.20 -23.10 -9.25
C THR A 87 -11.85 -22.37 -10.40
N ASP A 88 -12.53 -21.26 -10.13
CA ASP A 88 -13.34 -20.53 -11.11
C ASP A 88 -13.20 -19.00 -10.94
N HIS A 89 -13.76 -18.30 -11.91
CA HIS A 89 -13.71 -16.84 -12.02
C HIS A 89 -14.58 -16.15 -10.95
N ASP A 90 -15.75 -16.71 -10.68
CA ASP A 90 -16.71 -16.13 -9.72
C ASP A 90 -16.15 -16.17 -8.30
N HIS A 91 -15.52 -17.30 -7.93
CA HIS A 91 -14.83 -17.42 -6.65
C HIS A 91 -13.68 -16.40 -6.54
N LEU A 92 -12.89 -16.18 -7.61
CA LEU A 92 -11.82 -15.19 -7.59
C LEU A 92 -12.38 -13.77 -7.47
N THR A 93 -13.47 -13.47 -8.16
CA THR A 93 -14.15 -12.16 -8.10
C THR A 93 -14.69 -11.88 -6.70
N TRP A 94 -15.42 -12.84 -6.13
CA TRP A 94 -15.92 -12.73 -4.75
C TRP A 94 -14.78 -12.54 -3.75
N LEU A 95 -13.72 -13.35 -3.87
CA LEU A 95 -12.56 -13.26 -2.98
C LEU A 95 -11.86 -11.89 -3.10
N ALA A 96 -11.73 -11.36 -4.31
CA ALA A 96 -11.12 -10.05 -4.52
C ALA A 96 -11.94 -8.95 -3.82
N GLN A 97 -13.25 -8.91 -4.02
CA GLN A 97 -14.14 -7.95 -3.35
C GLN A 97 -14.08 -8.10 -1.82
N HIS A 98 -14.13 -9.34 -1.33
CA HIS A 98 -14.03 -9.62 0.11
C HIS A 98 -12.73 -9.11 0.71
N LEU A 99 -11.57 -9.42 0.09
CA LEU A 99 -10.26 -9.00 0.61
C LEU A 99 -10.05 -7.48 0.54
N LEU A 100 -10.61 -6.81 -0.46
CA LEU A 100 -10.53 -5.36 -0.57
C LEU A 100 -11.40 -4.65 0.48
N ALA A 101 -12.51 -5.27 0.90
CA ALA A 101 -13.40 -4.74 1.95
C ALA A 101 -12.99 -5.16 3.38
N LEU A 102 -12.15 -6.18 3.52
CA LEU A 102 -11.82 -6.80 4.82
C LEU A 102 -11.34 -5.81 5.90
N PRO A 103 -10.51 -4.77 5.58
CA PRO A 103 -10.06 -3.83 6.60
C PRO A 103 -11.18 -3.06 7.30
N SER A 104 -12.31 -2.75 6.63
CA SER A 104 -13.43 -2.03 7.26
C SER A 104 -14.08 -2.81 8.40
N GLN A 105 -14.07 -4.13 8.30
CA GLN A 105 -14.70 -5.02 9.25
C GLN A 105 -13.91 -5.15 10.56
N GLN A 106 -12.62 -4.85 10.52
CA GLN A 106 -11.70 -5.14 11.63
C GLN A 106 -11.12 -3.89 12.31
N HIS A 107 -11.02 -2.75 11.62
CA HIS A 107 -10.16 -1.65 12.09
C HIS A 107 -10.85 -0.30 12.25
N GLY A 108 -12.13 -0.18 11.90
CA GLY A 108 -12.84 1.10 11.96
C GLY A 108 -12.27 2.21 11.07
N CYS A 109 -11.24 1.91 10.26
CA CYS A 109 -10.68 2.83 9.27
C CYS A 109 -11.24 2.51 7.88
N HIS A 110 -11.22 3.51 7.01
CA HIS A 110 -11.67 3.31 5.65
C HIS A 110 -10.76 2.32 4.90
N PRO A 111 -11.30 1.21 4.30
CA PRO A 111 -10.48 0.14 3.70
C PRO A 111 -9.55 0.62 2.59
N ALA A 112 -9.96 1.66 1.85
CA ALA A 112 -9.15 2.22 0.77
C ALA A 112 -7.86 2.90 1.26
N LEU A 113 -7.82 3.35 2.54
CA LEU A 113 -6.63 3.95 3.15
C LEU A 113 -5.79 2.95 3.97
N TRP A 114 -6.25 1.71 4.09
CA TRP A 114 -5.52 0.70 4.86
C TRP A 114 -4.19 0.34 4.20
N SER A 115 -3.08 0.66 4.86
CA SER A 115 -1.73 0.46 4.32
C SER A 115 -1.39 -1.02 4.04
N GLY A 116 -2.08 -1.96 4.68
CA GLY A 116 -1.97 -3.40 4.43
C GLY A 116 -2.79 -3.94 3.26
N SER A 117 -3.59 -3.09 2.58
CA SER A 117 -4.44 -3.51 1.46
C SER A 117 -3.76 -3.35 0.11
N ALA A 118 -4.04 -4.27 -0.82
CA ALA A 118 -3.68 -4.15 -2.23
C ALA A 118 -4.50 -3.09 -2.98
N MET A 119 -5.55 -2.51 -2.36
CA MET A 119 -6.36 -1.45 -2.96
C MET A 119 -5.48 -0.27 -3.42
N LEU A 120 -4.49 0.11 -2.60
CA LEU A 120 -3.57 1.20 -2.93
C LEU A 120 -2.76 0.93 -4.21
N ASP A 121 -2.35 -0.35 -4.43
CA ASP A 121 -1.62 -0.74 -5.65
C ASP A 121 -2.56 -0.72 -6.87
N LEU A 122 -3.79 -1.21 -6.72
CA LEU A 122 -4.78 -1.25 -7.79
C LEU A 122 -5.21 0.16 -8.24
N LEU A 123 -5.24 1.12 -7.31
CA LEU A 123 -5.52 2.54 -7.58
C LEU A 123 -4.29 3.31 -8.08
N GLY A 124 -3.11 2.68 -8.11
CA GLY A 124 -1.84 3.35 -8.39
C GLY A 124 -1.47 4.41 -7.34
N ALA A 125 -2.04 4.31 -6.13
CA ALA A 125 -1.74 5.14 -4.97
C ALA A 125 -0.57 4.58 -4.15
N ARG A 126 0.04 3.46 -4.59
CA ARG A 126 1.27 2.91 -4.05
C ARG A 126 2.21 2.45 -5.16
N SER A 127 3.52 2.63 -4.96
CA SER A 127 4.58 2.22 -5.88
C SER A 127 5.60 1.37 -5.12
N LEU A 128 5.53 0.06 -5.32
CA LEU A 128 6.48 -0.93 -4.75
C LEU A 128 7.53 -1.37 -5.76
N GLY A 129 7.53 -0.80 -6.95
CA GLY A 129 8.33 -1.23 -8.08
C GLY A 129 7.71 -2.39 -8.87
N PRO A 130 8.35 -2.79 -10.00
CA PRO A 130 7.90 -3.91 -10.82
C PRO A 130 8.18 -5.26 -10.13
N PRO A 131 7.40 -6.32 -10.44
CA PRO A 131 6.24 -6.31 -11.33
C PRO A 131 4.96 -5.85 -10.60
N PRO A 132 3.97 -5.32 -11.35
CA PRO A 132 2.68 -4.97 -10.79
C PRO A 132 1.89 -6.22 -10.38
N LEU A 133 0.81 -6.01 -9.60
CA LEU A 133 -0.11 -7.09 -9.23
C LEU A 133 -0.72 -7.75 -10.48
N LEU A 134 -0.95 -9.07 -10.39
CA LEU A 134 -1.53 -9.84 -11.50
C LEU A 134 -3.05 -9.73 -11.57
N LEU A 135 -3.72 -9.22 -10.52
CA LEU A 135 -5.20 -9.17 -10.47
C LEU A 135 -5.84 -8.51 -11.70
N PRO A 136 -5.38 -7.36 -12.23
CA PRO A 136 -5.97 -6.77 -13.44
C PRO A 136 -5.87 -7.65 -14.69
N ARG A 137 -4.92 -8.58 -14.73
CA ARG A 137 -4.80 -9.57 -15.82
C ARG A 137 -5.68 -10.79 -15.59
N LEU A 138 -5.93 -11.17 -14.33
CA LEU A 138 -6.75 -12.33 -13.97
C LEU A 138 -8.24 -11.99 -13.98
N LEU A 139 -8.58 -10.76 -13.64
CA LEU A 139 -9.94 -10.22 -13.58
C LEU A 139 -9.99 -8.88 -14.35
N PRO A 140 -9.90 -8.89 -15.69
CA PRO A 140 -9.95 -7.65 -16.47
C PRO A 140 -11.31 -6.94 -16.39
N SER A 141 -12.36 -7.67 -16.03
CA SER A 141 -13.72 -7.14 -15.81
C SER A 141 -13.96 -6.61 -14.39
N LEU A 142 -12.98 -6.72 -13.48
CA LEU A 142 -13.11 -6.18 -12.11
C LEU A 142 -13.17 -4.65 -12.17
N ASP A 143 -14.33 -4.10 -11.86
CA ASP A 143 -14.53 -2.66 -11.77
C ASP A 143 -14.07 -2.16 -10.39
N ILE A 144 -12.90 -1.53 -10.37
CA ILE A 144 -12.35 -0.92 -9.14
C ILE A 144 -13.21 0.28 -8.73
N GLY A 145 -13.82 1.00 -9.67
CA GLY A 145 -14.76 2.09 -9.37
C GLY A 145 -16.01 1.58 -8.64
N ALA A 146 -16.59 0.46 -9.09
CA ALA A 146 -17.68 -0.19 -8.38
C ALA A 146 -17.25 -0.68 -6.98
N SER A 147 -16.02 -1.18 -6.84
CA SER A 147 -15.46 -1.55 -5.54
C SER A 147 -15.32 -0.34 -4.61
N LEU A 148 -14.90 0.82 -5.12
CA LEU A 148 -14.86 2.07 -4.34
C LEU A 148 -16.28 2.52 -3.95
N ALA A 149 -17.24 2.44 -4.87
CA ALA A 149 -18.65 2.78 -4.60
C ALA A 149 -19.25 1.90 -3.50
N SER A 150 -18.95 0.61 -3.48
CA SER A 150 -19.39 -0.30 -2.40
C SER A 150 -18.78 0.03 -1.02
N LEU A 151 -17.70 0.80 -1.00
CA LEU A 151 -17.07 1.34 0.20
C LEU A 151 -17.54 2.77 0.54
N GLY A 152 -18.58 3.27 -0.13
CA GLY A 152 -19.12 4.62 0.10
C GLY A 152 -18.32 5.75 -0.55
N LEU A 153 -17.40 5.43 -1.46
CA LEU A 153 -16.61 6.43 -2.18
C LEU A 153 -17.16 6.65 -3.60
N HIS A 154 -16.94 7.86 -4.11
CA HIS A 154 -17.29 8.16 -5.49
C HIS A 154 -16.50 7.28 -6.47
N SER A 155 -17.18 6.69 -7.47
CA SER A 155 -16.60 5.74 -8.43
C SER A 155 -15.75 6.37 -9.54
N ALA A 156 -15.73 7.71 -9.64
CA ALA A 156 -14.92 8.40 -10.66
C ALA A 156 -13.43 8.05 -10.56
N PRO A 157 -12.67 8.13 -11.66
CA PRO A 157 -11.23 7.95 -11.65
C PRO A 157 -10.54 8.80 -10.57
N LEU A 158 -9.48 8.26 -9.99
CA LEU A 158 -8.69 8.94 -8.97
C LEU A 158 -7.68 9.87 -9.64
N GLU A 159 -8.07 11.14 -9.81
CA GLU A 159 -7.17 12.15 -10.36
C GLU A 159 -6.11 12.56 -9.33
N PRO A 160 -4.83 12.63 -9.72
CA PRO A 160 -3.76 13.06 -8.84
C PRO A 160 -3.96 14.51 -8.36
N VAL A 161 -3.68 14.80 -7.09
CA VAL A 161 -3.73 16.17 -6.55
C VAL A 161 -2.80 17.12 -7.31
N SER A 162 -3.26 18.35 -7.50
CA SER A 162 -2.48 19.45 -8.12
C SER A 162 -1.41 20.00 -7.16
N ASP A 163 -0.47 20.79 -7.69
CA ASP A 163 0.57 21.45 -6.88
C ASP A 163 -0.06 22.41 -5.85
N ARG A 164 -1.16 23.09 -6.19
CA ARG A 164 -1.91 23.95 -5.25
C ARG A 164 -2.48 23.13 -4.08
N GLN A 165 -3.05 21.97 -4.36
CA GLN A 165 -3.57 21.08 -3.30
C GLN A 165 -2.44 20.51 -2.44
N LEU A 166 -1.26 20.19 -3.01
CA LEU A 166 -0.08 19.80 -2.25
C LEU A 166 0.42 20.92 -1.33
N MET A 167 0.41 22.16 -1.80
CA MET A 167 0.77 23.30 -0.97
C MET A 167 -0.17 23.45 0.23
N LEU A 168 -1.49 23.32 0.01
CA LEU A 168 -2.50 23.37 1.07
C LEU A 168 -2.42 22.20 2.04
N ALA A 169 -2.08 21.02 1.56
CA ALA A 169 -1.87 19.83 2.39
C ALA A 169 -0.70 20.00 3.38
N GLY A 170 0.30 20.75 2.97
CA GLY A 170 1.48 21.01 3.79
C GLY A 170 2.43 19.82 3.93
N PRO A 171 3.59 20.02 4.58
CA PRO A 171 4.66 19.03 4.63
C PRO A 171 4.27 17.75 5.42
N GLY A 172 3.47 17.87 6.47
CA GLY A 172 3.07 16.73 7.30
C GLY A 172 2.26 15.69 6.53
N ARG A 173 1.19 16.13 5.83
CA ARG A 173 0.39 15.23 4.98
C ARG A 173 1.21 14.68 3.80
N LEU A 174 2.10 15.49 3.24
CA LEU A 174 2.98 15.04 2.16
C LEU A 174 3.94 13.93 2.63
N ILE A 175 4.50 14.04 3.85
CA ILE A 175 5.33 12.99 4.48
C ILE A 175 4.51 11.73 4.71
N HIS A 176 3.31 11.86 5.29
CA HIS A 176 2.43 10.72 5.52
C HIS A 176 2.07 10.04 4.19
N GLY A 177 1.60 10.80 3.19
CA GLY A 177 1.29 10.27 1.87
C GLY A 177 2.48 9.56 1.21
N ALA A 178 3.68 10.11 1.32
CA ALA A 178 4.88 9.47 0.78
C ALA A 178 5.26 8.18 1.55
N SER A 179 5.07 8.16 2.87
CA SER A 179 5.34 6.97 3.67
C SER A 179 4.45 5.80 3.28
N VAL A 180 3.15 6.03 3.08
CA VAL A 180 2.20 5.00 2.67
C VAL A 180 2.41 4.61 1.20
N ALA A 181 2.50 5.61 0.31
CA ALA A 181 2.65 5.37 -1.13
C ALA A 181 3.93 4.61 -1.50
N LEU A 182 4.98 4.70 -0.70
CA LEU A 182 6.25 3.97 -0.91
C LEU A 182 6.48 2.88 0.15
N ALA A 183 5.46 2.59 0.94
CA ALA A 183 5.51 1.67 2.06
C ALA A 183 6.77 1.90 2.94
N ALA A 184 7.13 3.16 3.17
CA ALA A 184 8.28 3.56 3.97
C ALA A 184 7.94 3.65 5.47
N HIS A 185 8.93 3.93 6.31
CA HIS A 185 8.69 4.22 7.71
C HIS A 185 7.88 5.53 7.83
N PRO A 186 6.83 5.63 8.67
CA PRO A 186 5.93 6.78 8.74
C PRO A 186 6.64 8.13 8.96
N GLN A 187 7.66 8.15 9.80
CA GLN A 187 8.47 9.35 10.07
C GLN A 187 9.58 9.56 9.04
N LEU A 188 9.65 8.74 8.00
CA LEU A 188 10.74 8.71 7.03
C LEU A 188 12.13 8.66 7.68
N SER A 189 12.27 8.02 8.83
CA SER A 189 13.54 7.87 9.56
C SER A 189 14.37 6.71 9.00
N GLY A 190 15.71 6.81 9.11
CA GLY A 190 16.63 5.78 8.61
C GLY A 190 17.17 6.04 7.22
N ARG A 191 17.85 5.03 6.63
CA ARG A 191 18.56 5.11 5.34
C ARG A 191 18.18 3.98 4.37
N THR A 192 17.06 3.31 4.61
CA THR A 192 16.59 2.26 3.69
C THR A 192 16.13 2.87 2.37
N SER A 193 16.23 2.11 1.28
CA SER A 193 15.86 2.59 -0.06
C SER A 193 14.45 3.20 -0.14
N PRO A 194 13.38 2.62 0.46
CA PRO A 194 12.06 3.24 0.46
C PRO A 194 12.00 4.58 1.21
N VAL A 195 12.74 4.70 2.31
CA VAL A 195 12.82 5.97 3.08
C VAL A 195 13.52 7.06 2.26
N VAL A 196 14.60 6.70 1.58
CA VAL A 196 15.33 7.65 0.71
C VAL A 196 14.44 8.10 -0.44
N ALA A 197 13.75 7.16 -1.11
CA ALA A 197 12.82 7.46 -2.19
C ALA A 197 11.64 8.34 -1.71
N ALA A 198 11.08 8.05 -0.53
CA ALA A 198 10.01 8.85 0.05
C ALA A 198 10.45 10.28 0.39
N ARG A 199 11.62 10.44 1.03
CA ARG A 199 12.20 11.77 1.29
C ARG A 199 12.45 12.56 0.00
N GLN A 200 12.91 11.88 -1.04
CA GLN A 200 13.14 12.50 -2.35
C GLN A 200 11.82 12.94 -2.98
N ALA A 201 10.78 12.09 -2.96
CA ALA A 201 9.45 12.45 -3.45
C ALA A 201 8.88 13.66 -2.69
N VAL A 202 8.98 13.67 -1.35
CA VAL A 202 8.55 14.82 -0.52
C VAL A 202 9.31 16.10 -0.89
N ALA A 203 10.63 16.03 -1.02
CA ALA A 203 11.45 17.22 -1.34
C ALA A 203 11.11 17.80 -2.71
N GLN A 204 10.93 16.94 -3.72
CA GLN A 204 10.63 17.34 -5.10
C GLN A 204 9.18 17.82 -5.28
N LEU A 205 8.21 17.10 -4.71
CA LEU A 205 6.81 17.51 -4.76
C LEU A 205 6.56 18.78 -3.96
N GLY A 206 7.18 18.91 -2.78
CA GLY A 206 7.10 20.12 -1.98
C GLY A 206 7.72 21.32 -2.68
N GLN A 207 8.85 21.16 -3.39
CA GLN A 207 9.45 22.22 -4.20
C GLN A 207 8.50 22.66 -5.32
N ARG A 208 7.91 21.73 -6.08
CA ARG A 208 6.95 22.04 -7.16
C ARG A 208 5.71 22.76 -6.63
N ALA A 209 5.25 22.37 -5.45
CA ALA A 209 4.14 23.01 -4.77
C ALA A 209 4.47 24.39 -4.17
N GLY A 210 5.73 24.84 -4.22
CA GLY A 210 6.17 26.12 -3.66
C GLY A 210 6.44 26.09 -2.15
N LEU A 211 6.54 24.92 -1.52
CA LEU A 211 6.89 24.85 -0.10
C LEU A 211 8.35 25.29 0.13
N PRO A 212 8.62 26.16 1.13
CA PRO A 212 9.97 26.63 1.43
C PRO A 212 10.90 25.45 1.79
N THR A 213 12.13 25.48 1.27
CA THR A 213 13.13 24.44 1.56
C THR A 213 13.40 24.28 3.07
N ARG A 214 13.35 25.35 3.84
CA ARG A 214 13.52 25.32 5.30
C ARG A 214 12.37 24.52 5.96
N THR A 215 11.13 24.80 5.58
CA THR A 215 9.95 24.06 6.08
C THR A 215 10.03 22.57 5.78
N LEU A 216 10.49 22.20 4.57
CA LEU A 216 10.73 20.81 4.20
C LEU A 216 11.88 20.18 5.00
N ALA A 217 12.94 20.94 5.27
CA ALA A 217 14.09 20.49 6.05
C ALA A 217 13.68 20.18 7.50
N ASP A 218 12.96 21.10 8.14
CA ASP A 218 12.46 20.95 9.49
C ASP A 218 11.51 19.72 9.59
N ALA A 219 10.58 19.60 8.65
CA ALA A 219 9.61 18.49 8.63
C ALA A 219 10.25 17.11 8.36
N LEU A 220 11.31 17.05 7.55
CA LEU A 220 12.04 15.81 7.25
C LEU A 220 13.15 15.49 8.26
N GLY A 221 13.43 16.38 9.22
CA GLY A 221 14.57 16.24 10.13
C GLY A 221 15.92 16.24 9.39
N LEU A 222 16.04 17.07 8.34
CA LEU A 222 17.23 17.18 7.50
C LEU A 222 17.77 18.61 7.51
N THR A 223 19.02 18.78 7.06
CA THR A 223 19.54 20.13 6.76
C THR A 223 18.95 20.67 5.45
N THR A 224 18.89 21.98 5.30
CA THR A 224 18.49 22.62 4.03
C THR A 224 19.35 22.18 2.84
N HIS A 225 20.66 21.94 3.08
CA HIS A 225 21.56 21.37 2.07
C HIS A 225 21.16 19.95 1.69
N GLY A 226 20.79 19.12 2.68
CA GLY A 226 20.29 17.76 2.45
C GLY A 226 19.02 17.75 1.59
N VAL A 227 18.06 18.64 1.87
CA VAL A 227 16.84 18.77 1.07
C VAL A 227 17.14 19.23 -0.35
N ARG A 228 18.00 20.25 -0.53
CA ARG A 228 18.42 20.70 -1.88
C ARG A 228 19.05 19.58 -2.70
N ARG A 229 19.86 18.71 -2.08
CA ARG A 229 20.43 17.55 -2.75
C ARG A 229 19.35 16.55 -3.20
N LEU A 230 18.31 16.33 -2.39
CA LEU A 230 17.16 15.49 -2.76
C LEU A 230 16.35 16.11 -3.90
N GLN A 231 16.16 17.42 -3.90
CA GLN A 231 15.47 18.16 -4.96
C GLN A 231 16.17 18.07 -6.32
N LEU A 232 17.51 18.01 -6.33
CA LEU A 232 18.33 17.90 -7.53
C LEU A 232 18.54 16.45 -8.01
N SER A 233 18.18 15.44 -7.20
CA SER A 233 18.29 14.02 -7.58
C SER A 233 17.31 13.68 -8.71
N PRO A 234 17.60 12.67 -9.56
CA PRO A 234 16.69 12.23 -10.61
C PRO A 234 15.31 11.91 -10.03
N ALA A 235 14.25 12.47 -10.62
CA ALA A 235 12.89 12.23 -10.16
C ALA A 235 12.45 10.79 -10.47
N ASP A 236 11.70 10.17 -9.55
CA ASP A 236 10.93 8.97 -9.81
C ASP A 236 9.47 9.38 -10.11
N PRO A 237 9.04 9.34 -11.40
CA PRO A 237 7.68 9.71 -11.77
C PRO A 237 6.61 8.81 -11.16
N ALA A 238 6.91 7.50 -11.00
CA ALA A 238 5.97 6.53 -10.44
C ALA A 238 5.75 6.80 -8.95
N ALA A 239 6.81 7.05 -8.19
CA ALA A 239 6.73 7.46 -6.80
C ALA A 239 5.93 8.76 -6.63
N SER A 240 6.24 9.78 -7.43
CA SER A 240 5.54 11.08 -7.39
C SER A 240 4.05 10.94 -7.72
N ALA A 241 3.69 10.14 -8.73
CA ALA A 241 2.31 9.88 -9.11
C ALA A 241 1.56 9.12 -8.01
N ALA A 242 2.18 8.12 -7.39
CA ALA A 242 1.59 7.35 -6.31
C ALA A 242 1.29 8.24 -5.09
N VAL A 243 2.22 9.11 -4.68
CA VAL A 243 1.98 10.06 -3.58
C VAL A 243 0.81 10.99 -3.87
N ARG A 244 0.73 11.56 -5.07
CA ARG A 244 -0.38 12.43 -5.47
C ARG A 244 -1.73 11.71 -5.48
N ARG A 245 -1.77 10.47 -5.96
CA ARG A 245 -2.99 9.66 -5.95
C ARG A 245 -3.40 9.25 -4.54
N TYR A 246 -2.43 8.92 -3.69
CA TYR A 246 -2.74 8.61 -2.29
C TYR A 246 -3.40 9.80 -1.58
N LEU A 247 -2.87 11.02 -1.75
CA LEU A 247 -3.45 12.23 -1.17
C LEU A 247 -4.85 12.53 -1.74
N ALA A 248 -5.07 12.30 -3.05
CA ALA A 248 -6.38 12.42 -3.66
C ALA A 248 -7.39 11.41 -3.08
N LEU A 249 -6.95 10.20 -2.81
CA LEU A 249 -7.77 9.16 -2.18
C LEU A 249 -8.13 9.53 -0.74
N GLU A 250 -7.16 10.04 0.02
CA GLU A 250 -7.37 10.52 1.40
C GLU A 250 -8.39 11.67 1.42
N ASP A 251 -8.26 12.66 0.53
CA ASP A 251 -9.22 13.77 0.40
C ASP A 251 -10.62 13.25 0.07
N ARG A 252 -10.74 12.27 -0.83
CA ARG A 252 -12.02 11.65 -1.19
C ARG A 252 -12.68 10.94 -0.01
N VAL A 253 -11.90 10.22 0.80
CA VAL A 253 -12.41 9.55 2.01
C VAL A 253 -12.90 10.58 3.02
N ILE A 254 -12.14 11.66 3.26
CA ILE A 254 -12.54 12.74 4.17
C ILE A 254 -13.82 13.42 3.69
N GLN A 255 -13.92 13.74 2.40
CA GLN A 255 -15.14 14.36 1.83
C GLN A 255 -16.36 13.44 1.96
N SER A 256 -16.21 12.15 1.72
CA SER A 256 -17.30 11.17 1.88
C SER A 256 -17.76 11.09 3.33
N ALA A 257 -16.84 11.08 4.29
CA ALA A 257 -17.18 11.07 5.72
C ALA A 257 -17.92 12.34 6.15
N LEU A 258 -17.51 13.52 5.64
CA LEU A 258 -18.19 14.80 5.92
C LEU A 258 -19.59 14.88 5.29
N ALA A 259 -19.82 14.24 4.14
CA ALA A 259 -21.12 14.21 3.48
C ALA A 259 -22.11 13.25 4.15
N ALA A 260 -21.63 12.31 4.96
CA ALA A 260 -22.44 11.32 5.67
C ALA A 260 -22.80 11.73 7.11
N SER A 261 -22.16 12.78 7.65
CA SER A 261 -22.43 13.38 8.96
C SER A 261 -23.46 14.47 8.88
#